data_7b339648c2bef0462acf0c551d3521a9
#
_entry.id   7b339648c2bef0462acf0c551d3521a9
#
_cell.length_a   1.000
_cell.length_b   1.000
_cell.length_c   1.000
_cell.angle_alpha   90.00
_cell.angle_beta   90.00
_cell.angle_gamma   90.00
#
_symmetry.space_group_name_H-M   'P 1'
#
loop_
_entity.id
_entity.type
_entity.pdbx_description
1 polymer ?
#
loop_
_entity_poly.entity_id
_entity_poly.type
_entity_poly.pdbx_seq_one_letter_code
_entity_poly.pdbx_strand_id
1 'polypeptide(L)'
;GSIAASHGGIATDIAGASPPAGPLAVEYVPYGETPLAEARLDRLRGLAATLEAQGFHGSIVVESYVGDFCLSGSAGEGFAVADAALPSQKCDLVGNPFEDAISQAQRQSVDFANFAATLRRRTGGEIVVDAVSAGRRNPVEYPEQREGSTAGEWNAIAAQNNRVEFRLVPAS
;
A
#
# COMPACT_ATOMS: atom_id res chain seq x y z
N GLY A 1 -13.15 -18.80 13.72
CA GLY A 1 -12.51 -18.27 13.60
C GLY A 1 -12.19 -17.39 13.44
N SER A 2 -12.51 -17.18 13.37
CA SER A 2 -12.19 -16.47 13.20
C SER A 2 -11.56 -15.90 12.63
N ILE A 3 -11.49 -15.56 12.20
CA ILE A 3 -10.74 -15.12 11.59
C ILE A 3 -10.06 -14.60 11.89
N ALA A 4 -10.21 -14.72 12.00
CA ALA A 4 -9.51 -14.44 12.13
C ALA A 4 -8.74 -14.52 12.19
N ALA A 5 -8.80 -14.76 12.17
CA ALA A 5 -8.02 -14.95 12.14
C ALA A 5 -7.32 -15.20 11.97
N SER A 6 -7.31 -15.46 11.79
CA SER A 6 -6.60 -15.71 11.46
C SER A 6 -6.17 -16.25 10.92
N HIS A 7 -6.34 -16.82 10.80
CA HIS A 7 -5.88 -17.43 10.11
C HIS A 7 -5.92 -17.21 9.07
N GLY A 8 -5.75 -17.49 8.86
CA GLY A 8 -5.81 -17.11 7.79
C GLY A 8 -6.88 -16.95 7.07
N GLY A 9 -7.42 -16.95 7.25
CA GLY A 9 -8.38 -16.92 6.56
C GLY A 9 -9.04 -15.77 6.29
N ILE A 10 -9.25 -15.62 5.24
CA ILE A 10 -10.11 -14.78 4.85
C ILE A 10 -11.36 -15.33 5.23
N ALA A 11 -11.52 -15.78 5.68
CA ALA A 11 -12.42 -16.09 6.18
C ALA A 11 -13.66 -16.45 5.76
N THR A 12 -14.15 -17.19 6.32
CA THR A 12 -15.45 -17.64 6.26
C THR A 12 -16.47 -16.59 6.52
N ASP A 13 -15.98 -15.47 7.00
CA ASP A 13 -16.88 -14.41 7.41
C ASP A 13 -17.30 -13.48 6.31
N ILE A 14 -16.70 -13.57 5.15
CA ILE A 14 -16.96 -12.61 4.10
C ILE A 14 -18.41 -12.59 3.70
N ALA A 15 -19.01 -13.72 3.56
CA ALA A 15 -20.30 -13.82 2.97
C ALA A 15 -21.38 -13.54 3.95
N GLY A 16 -21.55 -12.91 4.73
CA GLY A 16 -22.69 -12.64 5.58
C GLY A 16 -22.38 -11.84 6.80
N ALA A 17 -21.11 -11.49 6.97
CA ALA A 17 -20.70 -10.74 8.13
C ALA A 17 -20.36 -9.32 7.76
N SER A 18 -20.31 -8.46 8.75
CA SER A 18 -19.82 -7.09 8.53
C SER A 18 -18.37 -7.12 8.10
N PRO A 19 -17.95 -6.18 7.25
CA PRO A 19 -16.55 -6.09 6.87
C PRO A 19 -15.66 -5.92 8.10
N PRO A 20 -14.43 -6.43 8.06
CA PRO A 20 -13.50 -6.19 9.16
C PRO A 20 -13.26 -4.70 9.36
N ALA A 21 -12.96 -4.30 10.58
CA ALA A 21 -12.71 -2.92 10.91
C ALA A 21 -11.44 -2.38 10.25
N GLY A 22 -10.44 -3.23 10.02
CA GLY A 22 -9.19 -2.85 9.41
C GLY A 22 -9.05 -3.34 7.98
N PRO A 23 -7.90 -3.12 7.36
CA PRO A 23 -7.65 -3.67 6.04
C PRO A 23 -7.52 -5.19 6.08
N LEU A 24 -7.88 -5.82 4.98
CA LEU A 24 -7.73 -7.26 4.82
C LEU A 24 -6.26 -7.66 4.76
N ALA A 25 -5.46 -6.84 4.10
CA ALA A 25 -4.02 -7.05 3.99
C ALA A 25 -3.32 -5.73 3.82
N VAL A 26 -2.06 -5.68 4.25
CA VAL A 26 -1.20 -4.50 4.12
C VAL A 26 0.09 -4.96 3.45
N GLU A 27 0.51 -4.24 2.41
CA GLU A 27 1.76 -4.52 1.71
C GLU A 27 2.60 -3.24 1.72
N TYR A 28 3.87 -3.36 2.07
CA TYR A 28 4.76 -2.20 2.13
C TYR A 28 5.47 -1.98 0.81
N VAL A 29 5.65 -0.72 0.46
CA VAL A 29 6.22 -0.31 -0.81
C VAL A 29 7.58 0.32 -0.54
N PRO A 30 8.67 -0.26 -1.04
CA PRO A 30 9.97 0.39 -0.90
C PRO A 30 9.99 1.76 -1.56
N TYR A 31 10.78 2.68 -1.03
CA TYR A 31 10.91 4.00 -1.62
C TYR A 31 11.34 3.87 -3.08
N GLY A 32 10.67 4.60 -3.95
CA GLY A 32 11.03 4.63 -5.37
C GLY A 32 10.39 3.55 -6.22
N GLU A 33 9.50 2.74 -5.64
CA GLU A 33 8.76 1.73 -6.41
C GLU A 33 7.31 2.16 -6.63
N THR A 34 6.77 1.74 -7.75
CA THR A 34 5.36 1.99 -8.07
C THR A 34 4.49 1.13 -7.13
N PRO A 35 3.50 1.75 -6.46
CA PRO A 35 2.74 1.02 -5.43
C PRO A 35 2.01 -0.23 -5.91
N LEU A 36 1.45 -0.20 -7.13
CA LEU A 36 0.62 -1.31 -7.60
C LEU A 36 1.33 -2.14 -8.66
N ALA A 37 2.57 -2.50 -8.38
CA ALA A 37 3.40 -3.29 -9.28
C ALA A 37 4.05 -4.44 -8.52
N GLU A 38 4.70 -5.32 -9.24
CA GLU A 38 5.56 -6.38 -8.72
C GLU A 38 4.86 -7.23 -7.66
N ALA A 39 5.48 -7.39 -6.51
CA ALA A 39 4.98 -8.29 -5.46
C ALA A 39 3.59 -7.87 -4.94
N ARG A 40 3.29 -6.57 -4.91
CA ARG A 40 1.98 -6.10 -4.44
C ARG A 40 0.89 -6.50 -5.41
N LEU A 41 1.18 -6.45 -6.71
CA LEU A 41 0.22 -6.92 -7.70
C LEU A 41 0.02 -8.44 -7.61
N ASP A 42 1.11 -9.18 -7.40
CA ASP A 42 1.01 -10.63 -7.24
C ASP A 42 0.15 -11.00 -6.03
N ARG A 43 0.31 -10.25 -4.93
CA ARG A 43 -0.51 -10.46 -3.76
C ARG A 43 -1.99 -10.19 -4.04
N LEU A 44 -2.27 -9.14 -4.80
CA LEU A 44 -3.63 -8.79 -5.18
C LEU A 44 -4.24 -9.88 -6.07
N ARG A 45 -3.47 -10.41 -7.01
CA ARG A 45 -3.93 -11.50 -7.88
C ARG A 45 -4.34 -12.72 -7.05
N GLY A 46 -3.51 -13.10 -6.09
CA GLY A 46 -3.80 -14.23 -5.22
C GLY A 46 -5.05 -13.99 -4.38
N LEU A 47 -5.19 -12.79 -3.85
CA LEU A 47 -6.36 -12.42 -3.06
C LEU A 47 -7.63 -12.50 -3.91
N ALA A 48 -7.59 -11.94 -5.11
CA ALA A 48 -8.74 -11.96 -6.00
C ALA A 48 -9.14 -13.39 -6.36
N ALA A 49 -8.17 -14.25 -6.62
CA ALA A 49 -8.45 -15.66 -6.95
C ALA A 49 -9.14 -16.37 -5.78
N THR A 50 -8.68 -16.11 -4.55
CA THR A 50 -9.29 -16.68 -3.36
C THR A 50 -10.73 -16.20 -3.19
N LEU A 51 -10.95 -14.90 -3.37
CA LEU A 51 -12.28 -14.33 -3.23
C LEU A 51 -13.23 -14.85 -4.29
N GLU A 52 -12.75 -14.99 -5.51
CA GLU A 52 -13.52 -15.54 -6.61
C GLU A 52 -13.96 -16.97 -6.29
N ALA A 53 -13.04 -17.78 -5.77
CA ALA A 53 -13.33 -19.17 -5.41
C ALA A 53 -14.33 -19.24 -4.25
N GLN A 54 -14.39 -18.24 -3.41
CA GLN A 54 -15.32 -18.18 -2.29
C GLN A 54 -16.68 -17.56 -2.66
N GLY A 55 -16.86 -17.15 -3.89
CA GLY A 55 -18.12 -16.56 -4.34
C GLY A 55 -18.31 -15.12 -3.88
N PHE A 56 -17.24 -14.40 -3.59
CA PHE A 56 -17.33 -13.01 -3.18
C PHE A 56 -17.87 -12.14 -4.32
N HIS A 57 -18.75 -11.20 -3.97
CA HIS A 57 -19.25 -10.18 -4.89
C HIS A 57 -19.04 -8.82 -4.25
N GLY A 58 -18.40 -7.92 -4.96
CA GLY A 58 -18.14 -6.58 -4.45
C GLY A 58 -16.87 -5.99 -5.01
N SER A 59 -16.31 -5.06 -4.26
CA SER A 59 -15.10 -4.35 -4.65
C SER A 59 -13.93 -4.71 -3.76
N ILE A 60 -12.76 -4.82 -4.38
CA ILE A 60 -11.49 -4.85 -3.67
C ILE A 60 -10.95 -3.42 -3.81
N VAL A 61 -10.94 -2.68 -2.71
CA VAL A 61 -10.44 -1.31 -2.70
C VAL A 61 -8.97 -1.35 -2.33
N VAL A 62 -8.14 -0.80 -3.20
CA VAL A 62 -6.69 -0.78 -3.03
C VAL A 62 -6.29 0.65 -2.73
N GLU A 63 -5.95 0.92 -1.47
CA GLU A 63 -5.59 2.26 -1.02
C GLU A 63 -4.08 2.39 -0.92
N SER A 64 -3.50 3.37 -1.62
CA SER A 64 -2.06 3.59 -1.52
C SER A 64 -1.77 4.82 -0.67
N TYR A 65 -0.87 4.65 0.30
CA TYR A 65 -0.45 5.67 1.25
C TYR A 65 1.01 6.01 1.03
N VAL A 66 1.37 7.26 1.32
CA VAL A 66 2.69 7.80 1.07
C VAL A 66 3.42 8.03 2.39
N GLY A 67 4.60 7.44 2.52
CA GLY A 67 5.48 7.71 3.64
C GLY A 67 6.51 8.77 3.27
N ASP A 68 6.92 9.56 4.25
CA ASP A 68 7.92 10.61 4.06
C ASP A 68 9.24 10.13 4.62
N PHE A 69 10.22 9.97 3.75
CA PHE A 69 11.52 9.39 4.10
C PHE A 69 12.56 10.46 4.37
N CYS A 70 13.50 10.13 5.23
CA CYS A 70 14.73 10.89 5.38
C CYS A 70 15.63 10.50 4.22
N LEU A 71 15.92 11.45 3.34
CA LEU A 71 16.61 11.20 2.08
C LEU A 71 17.91 11.99 2.03
N SER A 72 18.87 11.44 1.30
CA SER A 72 20.12 12.11 0.95
C SER A 72 20.15 12.34 -0.55
N GLY A 73 20.72 13.47 -0.95
CA GLY A 73 20.86 13.77 -2.37
C GLY A 73 20.45 15.18 -2.71
N SER A 74 20.10 15.39 -3.95
CA SER A 74 19.69 16.70 -4.44
C SER A 74 18.69 16.54 -5.58
N ALA A 75 18.00 17.61 -5.88
CA ALA A 75 17.06 17.61 -7.01
C ALA A 75 17.76 17.32 -8.34
N GLY A 76 19.02 17.73 -8.48
CA GLY A 76 19.75 17.51 -9.73
C GLY A 76 20.30 16.10 -9.88
N GLU A 77 20.69 15.47 -8.77
CA GLU A 77 21.29 14.13 -8.81
C GLU A 77 20.33 13.05 -8.35
N GLY A 78 19.19 13.43 -7.80
CA GLY A 78 18.22 12.51 -7.28
C GLY A 78 18.37 12.30 -5.79
N PHE A 79 17.33 11.74 -5.18
CA PHE A 79 17.29 11.46 -3.76
C PHE A 79 17.22 9.96 -3.53
N ALA A 80 17.90 9.49 -2.50
CA ALA A 80 17.86 8.11 -2.07
C ALA A 80 17.68 8.06 -0.58
N VAL A 81 17.20 6.91 -0.06
CA VAL A 81 17.05 6.70 1.37
C VAL A 81 18.41 6.90 2.03
N ALA A 82 18.46 7.73 3.06
CA ALA A 82 19.70 8.08 3.72
C ALA A 82 20.28 6.88 4.49
N ASP A 83 21.60 6.91 4.69
CA ASP A 83 22.26 5.92 5.52
C ASP A 83 21.61 5.88 6.90
N ALA A 84 21.39 4.68 7.42
CA ALA A 84 20.68 4.51 8.68
C ALA A 84 21.37 5.19 9.86
N ALA A 85 22.70 5.31 9.81
CA ALA A 85 23.46 5.92 10.88
C ALA A 85 23.49 7.45 10.82
N LEU A 86 23.03 8.05 9.73
CA LEU A 86 23.01 9.49 9.59
C LEU A 86 22.10 10.09 10.67
N PRO A 87 22.55 11.17 11.34
CA PRO A 87 21.65 11.86 12.28
C PRO A 87 20.38 12.35 11.58
N SER A 88 19.24 12.17 12.21
CA SER A 88 17.96 12.49 11.58
C SER A 88 17.82 13.99 11.28
N GLN A 89 18.58 14.84 11.97
CA GLN A 89 18.57 16.28 11.72
C GLN A 89 19.37 16.66 10.47
N LYS A 90 20.06 15.69 9.85
CA LYS A 90 20.92 15.94 8.69
C LYS A 90 20.38 15.37 7.38
N CYS A 91 19.11 15.01 7.35
CA CYS A 91 18.47 14.61 6.09
C CYS A 91 18.54 15.78 5.10
N ASP A 92 18.90 15.50 3.87
CA ASP A 92 18.84 16.55 2.85
C ASP A 92 17.40 16.91 2.54
N LEU A 93 16.50 15.96 2.66
CA LEU A 93 15.08 16.15 2.45
C LEU A 93 14.31 15.15 3.31
N VAL A 94 13.21 15.57 3.89
CA VAL A 94 12.24 14.65 4.48
C VAL A 94 10.98 14.75 3.64
N GLY A 95 10.65 13.68 2.94
CA GLY A 95 9.50 13.69 2.05
C GLY A 95 9.51 12.49 1.13
N ASN A 96 8.79 12.60 0.03
CA ASN A 96 8.71 11.52 -0.95
C ASN A 96 8.59 12.13 -2.36
N PRO A 97 9.68 12.67 -2.89
CA PRO A 97 9.63 13.30 -4.22
C PRO A 97 9.25 12.32 -5.33
N PHE A 98 9.56 11.04 -5.18
CA PHE A 98 9.14 10.05 -6.17
C PHE A 98 7.61 10.02 -6.29
N GLU A 99 6.93 9.86 -5.15
CA GLU A 99 5.47 9.79 -5.13
C GLU A 99 4.83 11.12 -5.50
N ASP A 100 5.44 12.22 -5.07
CA ASP A 100 4.89 13.55 -5.36
C ASP A 100 5.01 13.90 -6.84
N ALA A 101 5.96 13.30 -7.55
CA ALA A 101 6.21 13.60 -8.96
C ALA A 101 5.37 12.76 -9.92
N ILE A 102 4.86 11.61 -9.48
CA ILE A 102 4.10 10.74 -10.39
C ILE A 102 2.62 11.13 -10.39
N SER A 103 2.01 10.97 -11.56
CA SER A 103 0.59 11.26 -11.71
C SER A 103 -0.25 10.12 -11.14
N GLN A 104 -1.54 10.37 -11.00
CA GLN A 104 -2.48 9.34 -10.57
C GLN A 104 -2.40 8.09 -11.46
N ALA A 105 -2.28 8.29 -12.77
CA ALA A 105 -2.18 7.17 -13.70
C ALA A 105 -0.86 6.41 -13.55
N GLN A 106 0.21 7.12 -13.24
CA GLN A 106 1.53 6.49 -13.09
C GLN A 106 1.67 5.71 -11.79
N ARG A 107 0.80 5.92 -10.82
CA ARG A 107 0.80 5.13 -9.59
C ARG A 107 0.38 3.70 -9.84
N GLN A 108 -0.32 3.46 -10.94
CA GLN A 108 -0.75 2.13 -11.32
C GLN A 108 0.18 1.62 -12.42
N SER A 109 0.58 0.38 -12.32
CA SER A 109 1.33 -0.24 -13.41
C SER A 109 0.38 -0.60 -14.54
N VAL A 110 0.94 -0.78 -15.73
CA VAL A 110 0.16 -1.30 -16.87
C VAL A 110 -0.38 -2.67 -16.53
N ASP A 111 0.42 -3.49 -15.86
CA ASP A 111 -0.01 -4.83 -15.47
C ASP A 111 -1.17 -4.79 -14.49
N PHE A 112 -1.17 -3.83 -13.56
CA PHE A 112 -2.29 -3.65 -12.65
C PHE A 112 -3.57 -3.28 -13.42
N ALA A 113 -3.47 -2.33 -14.35
CA ALA A 113 -4.63 -1.91 -15.13
C ALA A 113 -5.21 -3.06 -15.95
N ASN A 114 -4.33 -3.87 -16.54
CA ASN A 114 -4.75 -5.03 -17.32
C ASN A 114 -5.40 -6.07 -16.42
N PHE A 115 -4.84 -6.31 -15.24
CA PHE A 115 -5.42 -7.25 -14.29
C PHE A 115 -6.82 -6.81 -13.86
N ALA A 116 -6.97 -5.55 -13.50
CA ALA A 116 -8.27 -5.03 -13.05
C ALA A 116 -9.33 -5.15 -14.14
N ALA A 117 -8.96 -4.80 -15.37
CA ALA A 117 -9.90 -4.90 -16.49
C ALA A 117 -10.27 -6.35 -16.79
N THR A 118 -9.30 -7.24 -16.74
CA THR A 118 -9.52 -8.67 -17.01
C THR A 118 -10.43 -9.27 -15.93
N LEU A 119 -10.18 -8.95 -14.68
CA LEU A 119 -11.00 -9.46 -13.58
C LEU A 119 -12.45 -9.01 -13.74
N ARG A 120 -12.65 -7.73 -14.05
CA ARG A 120 -13.98 -7.20 -14.23
C ARG A 120 -14.73 -7.91 -15.36
N ARG A 121 -14.07 -8.12 -16.49
CA ARG A 121 -14.69 -8.83 -17.62
C ARG A 121 -15.00 -10.28 -17.28
N ARG A 122 -14.01 -10.97 -16.68
CA ARG A 122 -14.16 -12.40 -16.38
C ARG A 122 -15.29 -12.66 -15.40
N THR A 123 -15.50 -11.76 -14.45
CA THR A 123 -16.54 -11.92 -13.44
C THR A 123 -17.85 -11.22 -13.80
N GLY A 124 -17.95 -10.62 -14.99
CA GLY A 124 -19.15 -9.90 -15.36
C GLY A 124 -19.41 -8.68 -14.48
N GLY A 125 -18.37 -8.12 -13.90
CA GLY A 125 -18.50 -6.97 -13.00
C GLY A 125 -18.83 -7.34 -11.56
N GLU A 126 -18.89 -8.62 -11.24
CA GLU A 126 -19.22 -9.04 -9.87
C GLU A 126 -18.09 -8.76 -8.90
N ILE A 127 -16.85 -8.79 -9.38
CA ILE A 127 -15.70 -8.35 -8.59
C ILE A 127 -15.00 -7.25 -9.37
N VAL A 128 -14.85 -6.10 -8.74
CA VAL A 128 -14.11 -4.98 -9.33
C VAL A 128 -13.00 -4.55 -8.37
N VAL A 129 -11.94 -4.02 -8.95
CA VAL A 129 -10.81 -3.48 -8.19
C VAL A 129 -10.80 -1.97 -8.38
N ASP A 130 -10.86 -1.24 -7.28
CA ASP A 130 -10.81 0.22 -7.29
C ASP A 130 -9.53 0.69 -6.61
N ALA A 131 -8.72 1.44 -7.32
CA ALA A 131 -7.48 2.01 -6.78
C ALA A 131 -7.75 3.42 -6.29
N VAL A 132 -7.34 3.69 -5.06
CA VAL A 132 -7.56 4.99 -4.40
C VAL A 132 -6.23 5.48 -3.86
N SER A 133 -5.92 6.75 -4.13
CA SER A 133 -4.75 7.39 -3.58
C SER A 133 -5.12 8.02 -2.25
N ALA A 134 -4.63 7.45 -1.17
CA ALA A 134 -4.96 7.93 0.18
C ALA A 134 -4.00 9.00 0.68
N GLY A 135 -2.87 9.19 0.01
CA GLY A 135 -1.91 10.20 0.37
C GLY A 135 -1.27 9.93 1.73
N ARG A 136 -1.17 10.98 2.53
CA ARG A 136 -0.49 10.88 3.83
C ARG A 136 -1.47 10.73 5.01
N ARG A 137 -2.66 10.19 4.73
CA ARG A 137 -3.66 10.01 5.79
C ARG A 137 -3.29 8.84 6.69
N ASN A 138 -3.74 8.93 7.93
CA ASN A 138 -3.62 7.86 8.93
C ASN A 138 -2.20 7.34 9.10
N PRO A 139 -1.21 8.22 9.29
CA PRO A 139 0.17 7.74 9.41
C PRO A 139 0.43 7.13 10.79
N VAL A 140 1.38 6.19 10.81
CA VAL A 140 2.06 5.87 12.06
C VAL A 140 2.91 7.08 12.42
N GLU A 141 2.88 7.47 13.67
CA GLU A 141 3.54 8.70 14.10
C GLU A 141 5.06 8.61 13.93
N TYR A 142 5.65 9.62 13.32
CA TYR A 142 7.09 9.70 13.13
C TYR A 142 7.79 10.07 14.43
N PRO A 143 9.02 9.57 14.64
CA PRO A 143 9.77 9.99 15.82
C PRO A 143 10.21 11.46 15.68
N GLU A 144 10.61 12.06 16.80
CA GLU A 144 11.14 13.41 16.75
C GLU A 144 12.54 13.40 16.13
N GLN A 145 12.82 14.42 15.33
CA GLN A 145 14.15 14.60 14.76
C GLN A 145 14.98 15.43 15.75
N ARG A 146 15.55 14.78 16.72
CA ARG A 146 16.32 15.43 17.77
C ARG A 146 17.73 14.87 17.83
N GLU A 147 18.59 15.50 18.62
CA GLU A 147 19.95 15.04 18.79
C GLU A 147 19.96 13.60 19.28
N GLY A 148 20.75 12.78 18.62
CA GLY A 148 20.85 11.35 18.93
C GLY A 148 19.91 10.45 18.15
N SER A 149 18.88 11.01 17.50
CA SER A 149 18.02 10.17 16.66
C SER A 149 18.64 10.01 15.26
N THR A 150 18.33 8.89 14.62
CA THR A 150 18.97 8.53 13.36
C THR A 150 17.97 8.47 12.21
N ALA A 151 18.52 8.57 10.99
CA ALA A 151 17.73 8.39 9.78
C ALA A 151 17.08 7.01 9.74
N GLY A 152 17.79 5.99 10.26
CA GLY A 152 17.22 4.64 10.30
C GLY A 152 15.98 4.55 11.16
N GLU A 153 15.97 5.24 12.31
CA GLU A 153 14.79 5.27 13.16
C GLU A 153 13.62 5.97 12.47
N TRP A 154 13.90 7.07 11.80
CA TRP A 154 12.87 7.78 11.04
C TRP A 154 12.33 6.91 9.92
N ASN A 155 13.23 6.31 9.13
CA ASN A 155 12.85 5.56 7.94
C ASN A 155 12.17 4.24 8.25
N ALA A 156 12.36 3.69 9.45
CA ALA A 156 11.59 2.53 9.87
C ALA A 156 10.10 2.87 9.95
N ILE A 157 9.78 4.08 10.40
CA ILE A 157 8.39 4.54 10.45
C ILE A 157 7.90 4.95 9.06
N ALA A 158 8.74 5.63 8.28
CA ALA A 158 8.38 5.99 6.91
C ALA A 158 8.04 4.75 6.10
N ALA A 159 8.78 3.66 6.28
CA ALA A 159 8.53 2.41 5.59
C ALA A 159 7.18 1.81 5.97
N GLN A 160 6.71 2.02 7.19
CA GLN A 160 5.38 1.56 7.60
C GLN A 160 4.28 2.44 7.00
N ASN A 161 4.58 3.69 6.72
CA ASN A 161 3.61 4.62 6.16
C ASN A 161 3.52 4.54 4.65
N ASN A 162 4.54 4.01 4.00
CA ASN A 162 4.60 3.88 2.55
C ASN A 162 4.04 2.50 2.19
N ARG A 163 2.71 2.41 2.08
CA ARG A 163 2.04 1.12 2.06
C ARG A 163 0.82 1.11 1.15
N VAL A 164 0.39 -0.08 0.80
CA VAL A 164 -0.88 -0.32 0.11
C VAL A 164 -1.74 -1.17 1.04
N GLU A 165 -2.99 -0.77 1.21
CA GLU A 165 -3.95 -1.53 2.00
C GLU A 165 -5.05 -2.05 1.10
N PHE A 166 -5.39 -3.32 1.27
CA PHE A 166 -6.49 -3.95 0.52
C PHE A 166 -7.70 -4.06 1.43
N ARG A 167 -8.83 -3.52 0.99
CA ARG A 167 -10.08 -3.57 1.74
C ARG A 167 -11.17 -4.17 0.89
N LEU A 168 -12.09 -4.87 1.53
CA LEU A 168 -13.24 -5.44 0.84
C LEU A 168 -14.48 -4.60 1.11
N VAL A 169 -15.23 -4.34 0.05
CA VAL A 169 -16.53 -3.70 0.16
C VAL A 169 -17.54 -4.63 -0.51
N PRO A 170 -18.21 -5.45 0.29
CA PRO A 170 -19.17 -6.40 -0.29
C PRO A 170 -20.32 -5.68 -1.01
N ALA A 171 -20.83 -6.30 -2.05
CA ALA A 171 -22.00 -5.78 -2.76
C ALA A 171 -23.24 -5.82 -1.86
N SER A 172 -24.10 -4.88 -2.05
CA SER A 172 -25.35 -4.79 -1.29
C SER A 172 -26.34 -5.87 -1.68
#